data_a2a1676e8e32cdc6c0e073e8dcc2cc10
#
_entry.id   a2a1676e8e32cdc6c0e073e8dcc2cc10
#
_cell.length_a   1.000
_cell.length_b   1.000
_cell.length_c   1.000
_cell.angle_alpha   90.00
_cell.angle_beta   90.00
_cell.angle_gamma   90.00
#
_symmetry.space_group_name_H-M   'P 1'
#
loop_
_entity.id
_entity.type
_entity.pdbx_description
1 polymer ?
#
loop_
_entity_poly.entity_id
_entity_poly.type
_entity_poly.pdbx_seq_one_letter_code
_entity_poly.pdbx_strand_id
1 'polypeptide(L)'
;MYVLPAEYPRDPFAAFAFLKTRPALSNEDLKVIALIEAYGELFYDILARGVTHEEARALLARNAAEERGHAHRLLKALKLRGAPAFELPPIEENPFFSLAPAEIPLSEELYGLLEQGEVEGDLQYQAWADAEPNPDIAQLLRLNGAEEARHCERVRQVKALLHAAQ
;
A
#
# COMPACT_ATOMS: atom_id res chain seq x y z
N MET A 1 -10.68 -9.70 -15.66
CA MET A 1 -9.74 -10.12 -14.58
C MET A 1 -8.32 -9.86 -15.04
N TYR A 2 -7.53 -9.09 -14.27
CA TYR A 2 -6.10 -8.91 -14.55
C TYR A 2 -5.31 -10.17 -14.16
N VAL A 3 -4.44 -10.61 -15.06
CA VAL A 3 -3.57 -11.76 -14.80
C VAL A 3 -2.19 -11.22 -14.43
N LEU A 4 -1.76 -11.50 -13.20
CA LEU A 4 -0.42 -11.11 -12.73
C LEU A 4 0.65 -11.82 -13.59
N PRO A 5 1.60 -11.08 -14.21
CA PRO A 5 2.68 -11.68 -14.98
C PRO A 5 3.48 -12.68 -14.13
N ALA A 6 3.99 -13.74 -14.78
CA ALA A 6 4.59 -14.88 -14.08
C ALA A 6 5.86 -14.53 -13.29
N GLU A 7 6.51 -13.41 -13.60
CA GLU A 7 7.70 -12.92 -12.92
C GLU A 7 7.41 -12.32 -11.53
N TYR A 8 6.15 -11.87 -11.28
CA TYR A 8 5.79 -11.31 -9.98
C TYR A 8 5.34 -12.40 -9.02
N PRO A 9 5.82 -12.37 -7.76
CA PRO A 9 5.31 -13.22 -6.70
C PRO A 9 3.80 -13.03 -6.52
N ARG A 10 3.11 -14.11 -6.13
CA ARG A 10 1.65 -14.08 -5.90
C ARG A 10 1.26 -13.62 -4.49
N ASP A 11 2.23 -13.53 -3.59
CA ASP A 11 2.06 -12.92 -2.28
C ASP A 11 2.34 -11.40 -2.39
N PRO A 12 1.48 -10.51 -1.84
CA PRO A 12 1.62 -9.07 -2.00
C PRO A 12 2.90 -8.51 -1.36
N PHE A 13 3.32 -9.04 -0.22
CA PHE A 13 4.55 -8.60 0.46
C PHE A 13 5.79 -9.07 -0.31
N ALA A 14 5.78 -10.30 -0.83
CA ALA A 14 6.85 -10.80 -1.68
C ALA A 14 6.90 -10.07 -3.03
N ALA A 15 5.75 -9.68 -3.60
CA ALA A 15 5.68 -8.88 -4.81
C ALA A 15 6.26 -7.47 -4.58
N PHE A 16 5.95 -6.83 -3.46
CA PHE A 16 6.54 -5.54 -3.10
C PHE A 16 8.06 -5.68 -2.87
N ALA A 17 8.52 -6.71 -2.17
CA ALA A 17 9.94 -6.98 -1.98
C ALA A 17 10.67 -7.19 -3.32
N PHE A 18 10.06 -7.87 -4.29
CA PHE A 18 10.58 -8.01 -5.63
C PHE A 18 10.66 -6.65 -6.35
N LEU A 19 9.62 -5.82 -6.25
CA LEU A 19 9.58 -4.49 -6.85
C LEU A 19 10.68 -3.56 -6.28
N LYS A 20 11.01 -3.69 -5.00
CA LYS A 20 12.14 -2.95 -4.38
C LYS A 20 13.50 -3.21 -5.08
N THR A 21 13.63 -4.30 -5.81
CA THR A 21 14.86 -4.56 -6.60
C THR A 21 14.92 -3.79 -7.92
N ARG A 22 13.82 -3.14 -8.33
CA ARG A 22 13.74 -2.38 -9.58
C ARG A 22 14.37 -1.00 -9.41
N PRO A 23 15.41 -0.66 -10.19
CA PRO A 23 16.03 0.67 -10.13
C PRO A 23 15.12 1.77 -10.70
N ALA A 24 14.23 1.41 -11.62
CA ALA A 24 13.21 2.27 -12.20
C ALA A 24 11.98 1.43 -12.52
N LEU A 25 10.80 2.02 -12.38
CA LEU A 25 9.53 1.33 -12.57
C LEU A 25 9.11 1.31 -14.05
N SER A 26 8.77 0.13 -14.55
CA SER A 26 8.05 -0.05 -15.82
C SER A 26 6.56 0.27 -15.67
N ASN A 27 5.82 0.32 -16.79
CA ASN A 27 4.36 0.44 -16.73
C ASN A 27 3.72 -0.77 -16.04
N GLU A 28 4.31 -1.96 -16.19
CA GLU A 28 3.80 -3.17 -15.54
C GLU A 28 4.06 -3.13 -14.03
N ASP A 29 5.24 -2.67 -13.62
CA ASP A 29 5.53 -2.47 -12.20
C ASP A 29 4.52 -1.50 -11.55
N LEU A 30 4.19 -0.38 -12.21
CA LEU A 30 3.18 0.57 -11.72
C LEU A 30 1.78 -0.06 -11.54
N LYS A 31 1.37 -0.95 -12.46
CA LYS A 31 0.09 -1.68 -12.33
C LYS A 31 0.12 -2.64 -11.13
N VAL A 32 1.21 -3.38 -10.98
CA VAL A 32 1.36 -4.34 -9.88
C VAL A 32 1.38 -3.62 -8.54
N ILE A 33 2.10 -2.49 -8.43
CA ILE A 33 2.07 -1.67 -7.21
C ILE A 33 0.64 -1.17 -6.95
N ALA A 34 -0.09 -0.67 -7.96
CA ALA A 34 -1.47 -0.22 -7.77
C ALA A 34 -2.41 -1.34 -7.26
N LEU A 35 -2.16 -2.60 -7.64
CA LEU A 35 -2.89 -3.75 -7.11
C LEU A 35 -2.50 -4.07 -5.67
N ILE A 36 -1.22 -3.88 -5.30
CA ILE A 36 -0.72 -4.04 -3.93
C ILE A 36 -1.35 -2.96 -3.03
N GLU A 37 -1.40 -1.70 -3.47
CA GLU A 37 -2.03 -0.61 -2.73
C GLU A 37 -3.54 -0.85 -2.51
N ALA A 38 -4.23 -1.34 -3.54
CA ALA A 38 -5.64 -1.73 -3.40
C ALA A 38 -5.83 -2.91 -2.41
N TYR A 39 -4.84 -3.81 -2.31
CA TYR A 39 -4.81 -4.84 -1.27
C TYR A 39 -4.51 -4.23 0.10
N GLY A 40 -3.62 -3.24 0.18
CA GLY A 40 -3.30 -2.47 1.39
C GLY A 40 -4.55 -1.80 1.98
N GLU A 41 -5.40 -1.19 1.13
CA GLU A 41 -6.71 -0.69 1.55
C GLU A 41 -7.53 -1.77 2.26
N LEU A 42 -7.70 -2.95 1.64
CA LEU A 42 -8.43 -4.06 2.23
C LEU A 42 -7.80 -4.52 3.55
N PHE A 43 -6.48 -4.59 3.59
CA PHE A 43 -5.74 -5.01 4.78
C PHE A 43 -6.00 -4.08 5.98
N TYR A 44 -5.89 -2.77 5.78
CA TYR A 44 -6.20 -1.78 6.82
C TYR A 44 -7.68 -1.74 7.19
N ASP A 45 -8.59 -1.99 6.25
CA ASP A 45 -10.04 -2.13 6.53
C ASP A 45 -10.33 -3.35 7.43
N ILE A 46 -9.63 -4.47 7.22
CA ILE A 46 -9.74 -5.66 8.08
C ILE A 46 -9.26 -5.33 9.49
N LEU A 47 -8.10 -4.67 9.62
CA LEU A 47 -7.58 -4.22 10.92
C LEU A 47 -8.57 -3.29 11.62
N ALA A 48 -9.11 -2.29 10.93
CA ALA A 48 -10.05 -1.33 11.49
C ALA A 48 -11.33 -2.01 12.00
N ARG A 49 -11.86 -3.01 11.28
CA ARG A 49 -13.04 -3.77 11.71
C ARG A 49 -12.80 -4.60 12.98
N GLY A 50 -11.57 -5.06 13.20
CA GLY A 50 -11.17 -5.83 14.38
C GLY A 50 -10.99 -4.98 15.64
N VAL A 51 -11.02 -3.63 15.55
CA VAL A 51 -10.77 -2.72 16.67
C VAL A 51 -12.06 -2.09 17.19
N THR A 52 -12.30 -2.20 18.50
CA THR A 52 -13.46 -1.60 19.17
C THR A 52 -13.22 -0.16 19.63
N HIS A 53 -11.96 0.24 19.88
CA HIS A 53 -11.59 1.60 20.24
C HIS A 53 -11.82 2.55 19.07
N GLU A 54 -12.75 3.51 19.22
CA GLU A 54 -13.23 4.35 18.12
C GLU A 54 -12.13 5.16 17.43
N GLU A 55 -11.28 5.84 18.21
CA GLU A 55 -10.17 6.64 17.67
C GLU A 55 -9.14 5.76 16.94
N ALA A 56 -8.75 4.62 17.51
CA ALA A 56 -7.83 3.68 16.87
C ALA A 56 -8.39 3.14 15.55
N ARG A 57 -9.68 2.79 15.54
CA ARG A 57 -10.39 2.38 14.32
C ARG A 57 -10.40 3.47 13.26
N ALA A 58 -10.63 4.73 13.64
CA ALA A 58 -10.63 5.86 12.71
C ALA A 58 -9.23 6.10 12.10
N LEU A 59 -8.16 5.92 12.86
CA LEU A 59 -6.78 6.05 12.36
C LEU A 59 -6.47 4.96 11.32
N LEU A 60 -6.84 3.71 11.58
CA LEU A 60 -6.65 2.59 10.63
C LEU A 60 -7.49 2.79 9.36
N ALA A 61 -8.75 3.21 9.50
CA ALA A 61 -9.62 3.49 8.35
C ALA A 61 -9.08 4.66 7.49
N ARG A 62 -8.37 5.60 8.11
CA ARG A 62 -7.71 6.67 7.37
C ARG A 62 -6.53 6.14 6.55
N ASN A 63 -5.72 5.23 7.10
CA ASN A 63 -4.67 4.57 6.31
C ASN A 63 -5.30 3.85 5.12
N ALA A 64 -6.35 3.05 5.31
CA ALA A 64 -7.07 2.39 4.21
C ALA A 64 -7.49 3.37 3.10
N ALA A 65 -8.05 4.52 3.45
CA ALA A 65 -8.47 5.52 2.47
C ALA A 65 -7.28 6.14 1.70
N GLU A 66 -6.13 6.31 2.35
CA GLU A 66 -4.91 6.83 1.72
C GLU A 66 -4.27 5.77 0.81
N GLU A 67 -4.32 4.47 1.13
CA GLU A 67 -3.90 3.37 0.25
C GLU A 67 -4.67 3.37 -1.08
N ARG A 68 -5.98 3.59 -1.04
CA ARG A 68 -6.77 3.81 -2.26
C ARG A 68 -6.26 5.02 -3.03
N GLY A 69 -5.87 6.09 -2.36
CA GLY A 69 -5.26 7.28 -2.94
C GLY A 69 -3.94 6.95 -3.65
N HIS A 70 -3.09 6.10 -3.03
CA HIS A 70 -1.84 5.62 -3.62
C HIS A 70 -2.11 4.90 -4.95
N ALA A 71 -3.02 3.94 -4.95
CA ALA A 71 -3.40 3.21 -6.16
C ALA A 71 -3.85 4.16 -7.28
N HIS A 72 -4.71 5.15 -7.00
CA HIS A 72 -5.18 6.10 -7.99
C HIS A 72 -4.06 7.02 -8.52
N ARG A 73 -3.08 7.40 -7.70
CA ARG A 73 -1.90 8.16 -8.16
C ARG A 73 -1.05 7.34 -9.12
N LEU A 74 -0.93 6.02 -8.92
CA LEU A 74 -0.23 5.13 -9.83
C LEU A 74 -0.97 4.97 -11.17
N LEU A 75 -2.31 4.90 -11.16
CA LEU A 75 -3.11 4.95 -12.39
C LEU A 75 -2.91 6.28 -13.14
N LYS A 76 -2.83 7.40 -12.42
CA LYS A 76 -2.52 8.70 -13.01
C LYS A 76 -1.11 8.73 -13.62
N ALA A 77 -0.13 8.12 -12.97
CA ALA A 77 1.23 7.97 -13.50
C ALA A 77 1.24 7.18 -14.81
N LEU A 78 0.52 6.05 -14.90
CA LEU A 78 0.35 5.29 -16.13
C LEU A 78 -0.26 6.14 -17.26
N LYS A 79 -1.29 6.93 -16.95
CA LYS A 79 -1.91 7.84 -17.92
C LYS A 79 -0.92 8.91 -18.42
N LEU A 80 -0.12 9.49 -17.52
CA LEU A 80 0.91 10.48 -17.88
C LEU A 80 2.01 9.88 -18.78
N ARG A 81 2.30 8.57 -18.65
CA ARG A 81 3.21 7.85 -19.55
C ARG A 81 2.59 7.47 -20.89
N GLY A 82 1.31 7.77 -21.12
CA GLY A 82 0.59 7.33 -22.33
C GLY A 82 0.41 5.81 -22.40
N ALA A 83 0.46 5.12 -21.29
CA ALA A 83 0.21 3.67 -21.23
C ALA A 83 -1.24 3.36 -21.62
N PRO A 84 -1.52 2.14 -22.16
CA PRO A 84 -2.88 1.69 -22.36
C PRO A 84 -3.71 1.81 -21.06
N ALA A 85 -4.99 2.13 -21.21
CA ALA A 85 -5.88 2.29 -20.06
C ALA A 85 -5.84 1.04 -19.16
N PHE A 86 -5.64 1.27 -17.88
CA PHE A 86 -5.69 0.25 -16.83
C PHE A 86 -6.60 0.77 -15.73
N GLU A 87 -7.53 -0.07 -15.32
CA GLU A 87 -8.44 0.20 -14.21
C GLU A 87 -8.22 -0.85 -13.13
N LEU A 88 -8.31 -0.43 -11.88
CA LEU A 88 -8.30 -1.38 -10.77
C LEU A 88 -9.51 -2.30 -10.90
N PRO A 89 -9.32 -3.62 -10.84
CA PRO A 89 -10.43 -4.54 -10.76
C PRO A 89 -11.21 -4.35 -9.44
N PRO A 90 -12.46 -4.82 -9.36
CA PRO A 90 -13.10 -5.03 -8.06
C PRO A 90 -12.18 -5.80 -7.13
N ILE A 91 -12.25 -5.52 -5.82
CA ILE A 91 -11.28 -6.10 -4.87
C ILE A 91 -11.26 -7.63 -4.89
N GLU A 92 -12.42 -8.27 -5.14
CA GLU A 92 -12.57 -9.72 -5.24
C GLU A 92 -11.87 -10.31 -6.48
N GLU A 93 -11.57 -9.48 -7.47
CA GLU A 93 -10.84 -9.83 -8.68
C GLU A 93 -9.36 -9.42 -8.64
N ASN A 94 -8.94 -8.76 -7.56
CA ASN A 94 -7.54 -8.44 -7.33
C ASN A 94 -6.76 -9.75 -7.15
N PRO A 95 -5.62 -9.95 -7.85
CA PRO A 95 -4.87 -11.20 -7.78
C PRO A 95 -4.34 -11.56 -6.38
N PHE A 96 -4.31 -10.60 -5.46
CA PHE A 96 -3.89 -10.79 -4.08
C PHE A 96 -5.05 -11.05 -3.11
N PHE A 97 -6.30 -10.87 -3.53
CA PHE A 97 -7.48 -10.98 -2.67
C PHE A 97 -7.63 -12.33 -1.96
N SER A 98 -7.32 -13.44 -2.66
CA SER A 98 -7.44 -14.80 -2.10
C SER A 98 -6.51 -15.06 -0.91
N LEU A 99 -5.54 -14.17 -0.67
CA LEU A 99 -4.60 -14.23 0.46
C LEU A 99 -5.04 -13.34 1.62
N ALA A 100 -6.13 -12.56 1.45
CA ALA A 100 -6.64 -11.71 2.52
C ALA A 100 -7.25 -12.58 3.63
N PRO A 101 -6.77 -12.45 4.89
CA PRO A 101 -7.39 -13.13 6.01
C PRO A 101 -8.76 -12.51 6.35
N ALA A 102 -9.66 -13.30 6.94
CA ALA A 102 -10.96 -12.78 7.40
C ALA A 102 -10.80 -11.79 8.57
N GLU A 103 -9.83 -12.04 9.45
CA GLU A 103 -9.52 -11.22 10.63
C GLU A 103 -8.00 -11.18 10.81
N ILE A 104 -7.51 -10.06 11.32
CA ILE A 104 -6.09 -9.87 11.65
C ILE A 104 -6.02 -9.35 13.10
N PRO A 105 -5.63 -10.19 14.06
CA PRO A 105 -5.47 -9.74 15.44
C PRO A 105 -4.26 -8.80 15.56
N LEU A 106 -4.47 -7.64 16.17
CA LEU A 106 -3.38 -6.73 16.49
C LEU A 106 -2.49 -7.31 17.60
N SER A 107 -1.19 -7.35 17.36
CA SER A 107 -0.17 -7.84 18.28
C SER A 107 1.07 -6.97 18.22
N GLU A 108 1.96 -7.09 19.21
CA GLU A 108 3.25 -6.39 19.20
C GLU A 108 4.08 -6.69 17.96
N GLU A 109 4.08 -7.95 17.53
CA GLU A 109 4.77 -8.37 16.32
C GLU A 109 4.19 -7.71 15.08
N LEU A 110 2.85 -7.67 14.97
CA LEU A 110 2.17 -7.03 13.85
C LEU A 110 2.44 -5.52 13.81
N TYR A 111 2.41 -4.82 14.95
CA TYR A 111 2.77 -3.40 14.97
C TYR A 111 4.18 -3.17 14.45
N GLY A 112 5.15 -4.00 14.88
CA GLY A 112 6.53 -3.92 14.39
C GLY A 112 6.63 -4.13 12.88
N LEU A 113 5.91 -5.12 12.35
CA LEU A 113 5.87 -5.40 10.90
C LEU A 113 5.24 -4.25 10.11
N LEU A 114 4.13 -3.69 10.60
CA LEU A 114 3.48 -2.54 9.97
C LEU A 114 4.42 -1.32 9.97
N GLU A 115 4.97 -0.94 11.13
CA GLU A 115 5.88 0.20 11.23
C GLU A 115 7.08 0.05 10.30
N GLN A 116 7.67 -1.14 10.23
CA GLN A 116 8.77 -1.41 9.30
C GLN A 116 8.33 -1.30 7.84
N GLY A 117 7.19 -1.89 7.50
CA GLY A 117 6.63 -1.86 6.14
C GLY A 117 6.40 -0.43 5.64
N GLU A 118 5.79 0.42 6.46
CA GLU A 118 5.53 1.83 6.14
C GLU A 118 6.82 2.64 5.95
N VAL A 119 7.82 2.44 6.83
CA VAL A 119 9.12 3.10 6.68
C VAL A 119 9.82 2.67 5.40
N GLU A 120 9.81 1.37 5.10
CA GLU A 120 10.39 0.84 3.86
C GLU A 120 9.62 1.31 2.62
N GLY A 121 8.29 1.47 2.72
CA GLY A 121 7.42 2.02 1.69
C GLY A 121 7.81 3.45 1.33
N ASP A 122 7.91 4.35 2.32
CA ASP A 122 8.36 5.72 2.10
C ASP A 122 9.72 5.76 1.41
N LEU A 123 10.73 5.09 1.96
CA LEU A 123 12.08 5.07 1.40
C LEU A 123 12.08 4.58 -0.06
N GLN A 124 11.28 3.56 -0.35
CA GLN A 124 11.23 3.00 -1.69
C GLN A 124 10.51 3.92 -2.69
N TYR A 125 9.41 4.54 -2.30
CA TYR A 125 8.73 5.53 -3.13
C TYR A 125 9.60 6.75 -3.43
N GLN A 126 10.40 7.23 -2.45
CA GLN A 126 11.37 8.30 -2.68
C GLN A 126 12.46 7.87 -3.68
N ALA A 127 12.98 6.65 -3.56
CA ALA A 127 13.98 6.13 -4.49
C ALA A 127 13.45 6.00 -5.92
N TRP A 128 12.23 5.51 -6.09
CA TRP A 128 11.58 5.44 -7.40
C TRP A 128 11.29 6.82 -7.98
N ALA A 129 10.90 7.78 -7.14
CA ALA A 129 10.70 9.17 -7.56
C ALA A 129 11.99 9.83 -8.02
N ASP A 130 13.12 9.54 -7.38
CA ASP A 130 14.43 10.04 -7.79
C ASP A 130 14.88 9.48 -9.14
N ALA A 131 14.49 8.24 -9.44
CA ALA A 131 14.78 7.57 -10.72
C ALA A 131 13.80 7.92 -11.86
N GLU A 132 12.64 8.52 -11.53
CA GLU A 132 11.61 8.85 -12.51
C GLU A 132 11.93 10.13 -13.28
N PRO A 133 12.09 10.05 -14.62
CA PRO A 133 12.45 11.23 -15.42
C PRO A 133 11.32 12.24 -15.62
N ASN A 134 10.04 11.82 -15.45
CA ASN A 134 8.91 12.72 -15.55
C ASN A 134 8.61 13.35 -14.18
N PRO A 135 8.76 14.70 -14.03
CA PRO A 135 8.61 15.36 -12.73
C PRO A 135 7.19 15.25 -12.16
N ASP A 136 6.16 15.18 -12.99
CA ASP A 136 4.79 15.04 -12.52
C ASP A 136 4.55 13.64 -11.94
N ILE A 137 5.14 12.61 -12.54
CA ILE A 137 5.08 11.23 -12.01
C ILE A 137 5.93 11.12 -10.75
N ALA A 138 7.16 11.67 -10.76
CA ALA A 138 8.01 11.71 -9.57
C ALA A 138 7.27 12.36 -8.37
N GLN A 139 6.53 13.44 -8.61
CA GLN A 139 5.72 14.08 -7.56
C GLN A 139 4.62 13.18 -7.02
N LEU A 140 3.95 12.37 -7.88
CA LEU A 140 2.94 11.41 -7.42
C LEU A 140 3.56 10.33 -6.52
N LEU A 141 4.73 9.81 -6.91
CA LEU A 141 5.46 8.82 -6.11
C LEU A 141 5.90 9.39 -4.75
N ARG A 142 6.43 10.63 -4.74
CA ARG A 142 6.80 11.31 -3.48
C ARG A 142 5.61 11.52 -2.54
N LEU A 143 4.43 11.81 -3.09
CA LEU A 143 3.22 11.95 -2.27
C LEU A 143 2.82 10.61 -1.63
N ASN A 144 2.91 9.49 -2.36
CA ASN A 144 2.70 8.17 -1.77
C ASN A 144 3.67 7.95 -0.61
N GLY A 145 4.98 8.07 -0.82
CA GLY A 145 5.96 7.89 0.25
C GLY A 145 5.72 8.78 1.48
N ALA A 146 5.41 10.07 1.27
CA ALA A 146 5.08 10.96 2.39
C ALA A 146 3.82 10.54 3.17
N GLU A 147 2.90 9.80 2.54
CA GLU A 147 1.72 9.22 3.21
C GLU A 147 2.08 7.96 3.98
N GLU A 148 3.00 7.10 3.49
CA GLU A 148 3.53 5.96 4.24
C GLU A 148 4.16 6.38 5.58
N ALA A 149 4.93 7.46 5.59
CA ALA A 149 5.47 8.01 6.83
C ALA A 149 4.34 8.39 7.83
N ARG A 150 3.20 8.90 7.34
CA ARG A 150 2.03 9.19 8.18
C ARG A 150 1.28 7.93 8.62
N HIS A 151 1.25 6.89 7.78
CA HIS A 151 0.70 5.59 8.15
C HIS A 151 1.47 5.00 9.34
N CYS A 152 2.79 5.02 9.29
CA CYS A 152 3.66 4.58 10.38
C CYS A 152 3.32 5.31 11.70
N GLU A 153 3.19 6.65 11.66
CA GLU A 153 2.85 7.44 12.84
C GLU A 153 1.45 7.07 13.40
N ARG A 154 0.46 6.85 12.55
CA ARG A 154 -0.88 6.41 12.99
C ARG A 154 -0.86 5.00 13.58
N VAL A 155 -0.06 4.08 13.03
CA VAL A 155 0.11 2.74 13.61
C VAL A 155 0.66 2.84 15.04
N ARG A 156 1.64 3.72 15.29
CA ARG A 156 2.16 4.00 16.65
C ARG A 156 1.10 4.58 17.57
N GLN A 157 0.26 5.49 17.08
CA GLN A 157 -0.85 6.06 17.83
C GLN A 157 -1.89 4.98 18.17
N VAL A 158 -2.26 4.12 17.23
CA VAL A 158 -3.16 2.97 17.45
C VAL A 158 -2.62 2.07 18.56
N LYS A 159 -1.34 1.70 18.49
CA LYS A 159 -0.67 0.91 19.51
C LYS A 159 -0.79 1.56 20.89
N ALA A 160 -0.46 2.85 21.00
CA ALA A 160 -0.52 3.59 22.25
C ALA A 160 -1.95 3.64 22.85
N LEU A 161 -2.97 3.92 21.99
CA LEU A 161 -4.37 3.96 22.42
C LEU A 161 -4.87 2.61 22.95
N LEU A 162 -4.53 1.51 22.28
CA LEU A 162 -4.98 0.18 22.67
C LEU A 162 -4.26 -0.34 23.90
N HIS A 163 -3.00 0.04 24.14
CA HIS A 163 -2.30 -0.26 25.39
C HIS A 163 -2.85 0.54 26.58
N ALA A 164 -3.23 1.80 26.38
CA ALA A 164 -3.81 2.61 27.43
C ALA A 164 -5.22 2.16 27.87
N ALA A 165 -5.90 1.37 27.04
CA ALA A 165 -7.26 0.87 27.28
C ALA A 165 -7.30 -0.50 27.97
N GLN A 166 -6.14 -1.14 28.23
CA GLN A 166 -5.97 -2.41 28.98
C GLN A 166 -5.77 -2.13 30.46
#